data_6a1821fc82ad28d0d4386754cc5bbe32
#
_entry.id   6a1821fc82ad28d0d4386754cc5bbe32
#
_cell.length_a   1.000
_cell.length_b   1.000
_cell.length_c   1.000
_cell.angle_alpha   90.00
_cell.angle_beta   90.00
_cell.angle_gamma   90.00
#
_symmetry.space_group_name_H-M   'P 1'
#
loop_
_entity.id
_entity.type
_entity.pdbx_description
1 polymer ?
#
loop_
_entity_poly.entity_id
_entity_poly.type
_entity_poly.pdbx_seq_one_letter_code
_entity_poly.pdbx_strand_id
1 'polypeptide(L)'
;MTEENKIEKLSDLDFNKFKTLANDESLSRYEKIGFFNHFREGKEAQIWDDIQSKVLTLSMENARVLDIGPGCSDLPFMLLKNAEEKGQNVVLIDSQEMLNQLPDFSFCEKFSAMFPNETKQWSKENKNAFHAIICYSVFHYIAVESSVELFVESICELLAPGGIALIGDIPNVSKRNRFFSSEEGVQFHQNNHGPNSFPEINWNEKKPGEFNDDDVFSILKMARENGVEAFVLPQNNALPMANRREDILFVKHK
;
A
#
# COMPACT_ATOMS: atom_id res chain seq x y z
N MET A 1 -16.64 3.91 -22.35
CA MET A 1 -15.18 3.80 -22.59
C MET A 1 -14.86 2.36 -22.90
N THR A 2 -14.06 2.07 -23.93
CA THR A 2 -13.66 0.70 -24.27
C THR A 2 -12.65 0.17 -23.25
N GLU A 3 -12.52 -1.15 -23.13
CA GLU A 3 -11.58 -1.79 -22.20
C GLU A 3 -10.12 -1.45 -22.55
N GLU A 4 -9.80 -1.36 -23.85
CA GLU A 4 -8.47 -0.91 -24.33
C GLU A 4 -8.11 0.49 -23.86
N ASN A 5 -9.05 1.44 -23.91
CA ASN A 5 -8.82 2.81 -23.43
C ASN A 5 -8.61 2.86 -21.91
N LYS A 6 -9.19 1.92 -21.15
CA LYS A 6 -8.96 1.81 -19.70
C LYS A 6 -7.57 1.25 -19.39
N ILE A 7 -7.12 0.25 -20.15
CA ILE A 7 -5.78 -0.33 -19.99
C ILE A 7 -4.72 0.75 -20.20
N GLU A 8 -4.85 1.55 -21.24
CA GLU A 8 -3.91 2.66 -21.54
C GLU A 8 -3.93 3.72 -20.41
N LYS A 9 -5.10 4.07 -19.89
CA LYS A 9 -5.22 5.02 -18.78
C LYS A 9 -4.56 4.52 -17.49
N LEU A 10 -4.62 3.21 -17.21
CA LEU A 10 -4.10 2.59 -15.99
C LEU A 10 -2.68 2.01 -16.17
N SER A 11 -1.98 2.32 -17.26
CA SER A 11 -0.57 1.97 -17.44
C SER A 11 0.36 3.09 -16.98
N ASP A 12 1.60 2.77 -16.63
CA ASP A 12 2.69 3.71 -16.29
C ASP A 12 2.24 4.79 -15.27
N LEU A 13 1.66 4.33 -14.16
CA LEU A 13 1.12 5.20 -13.12
C LEU A 13 2.24 5.85 -12.31
N ASP A 14 2.15 7.16 -12.15
CA ASP A 14 2.96 8.00 -11.28
C ASP A 14 2.06 8.95 -10.46
N PHE A 15 2.64 9.72 -9.56
CA PHE A 15 1.90 10.65 -8.69
C PHE A 15 1.05 11.66 -9.48
N ASN A 16 1.56 12.18 -10.61
CA ASN A 16 0.82 13.15 -11.43
C ASN A 16 -0.33 12.49 -12.20
N LYS A 17 -0.12 11.25 -12.64
CA LYS A 17 -1.17 10.49 -13.33
C LYS A 17 -2.32 10.15 -12.37
N PHE A 18 -2.01 9.80 -11.12
CA PHE A 18 -3.04 9.62 -10.08
C PHE A 18 -3.88 10.88 -9.83
N LYS A 19 -3.28 12.10 -9.86
CA LYS A 19 -4.05 13.36 -9.82
C LYS A 19 -5.04 13.46 -10.97
N THR A 20 -4.62 13.06 -12.16
CA THR A 20 -5.49 13.06 -13.35
C THR A 20 -6.63 12.05 -13.19
N LEU A 21 -6.33 10.82 -12.74
CA LEU A 21 -7.34 9.78 -12.51
C LEU A 21 -8.36 10.20 -11.44
N ALA A 22 -7.92 10.86 -10.36
CA ALA A 22 -8.79 11.34 -9.29
C ALA A 22 -9.89 12.28 -9.80
N ASN A 23 -9.58 13.12 -10.79
CA ASN A 23 -10.49 14.09 -11.38
C ASN A 23 -11.33 13.51 -12.55
N ASP A 24 -11.08 12.29 -13.00
CA ASP A 24 -11.83 11.68 -14.10
C ASP A 24 -13.14 11.06 -13.58
N GLU A 25 -14.25 11.78 -13.80
CA GLU A 25 -15.59 11.34 -13.40
C GLU A 25 -16.08 10.08 -14.12
N SER A 26 -15.45 9.69 -15.23
CA SER A 26 -15.79 8.48 -15.98
C SER A 26 -15.24 7.20 -15.33
N LEU A 27 -14.33 7.34 -14.34
CA LEU A 27 -13.69 6.23 -13.64
C LEU A 27 -14.39 5.93 -12.32
N SER A 28 -14.47 4.64 -11.99
CA SER A 28 -14.88 4.22 -10.65
C SER A 28 -13.82 4.60 -9.61
N ARG A 29 -14.19 4.56 -8.32
CA ARG A 29 -13.25 4.79 -7.21
C ARG A 29 -12.05 3.83 -7.23
N TYR A 30 -12.23 2.61 -7.72
CA TYR A 30 -11.15 1.62 -7.82
C TYR A 30 -10.23 1.90 -9.01
N GLU A 31 -10.80 2.35 -10.14
CA GLU A 31 -10.02 2.75 -11.31
C GLU A 31 -9.22 4.03 -11.03
N LYS A 32 -9.74 4.95 -10.23
CA LYS A 32 -9.02 6.16 -9.79
C LYS A 32 -7.74 5.83 -9.00
N ILE A 33 -7.72 4.71 -8.27
CA ILE A 33 -6.53 4.24 -7.55
C ILE A 33 -5.71 3.20 -8.33
N GLY A 34 -5.90 3.09 -9.65
CA GLY A 34 -5.09 2.25 -10.53
C GLY A 34 -5.51 0.78 -10.61
N PHE A 35 -6.69 0.40 -10.12
CA PHE A 35 -7.16 -0.98 -10.17
C PHE A 35 -8.42 -1.12 -11.00
N PHE A 36 -8.49 -2.16 -11.84
CA PHE A 36 -9.77 -2.57 -12.42
C PHE A 36 -10.74 -3.04 -11.33
N ASN A 37 -12.03 -2.77 -11.51
CA ASN A 37 -13.07 -3.09 -10.53
C ASN A 37 -12.99 -4.52 -10.00
N HIS A 38 -12.79 -5.52 -10.88
CA HIS A 38 -12.77 -6.93 -10.49
C HIS A 38 -11.65 -7.31 -9.49
N PHE A 39 -10.60 -6.46 -9.34
CA PHE A 39 -9.55 -6.67 -8.34
C PHE A 39 -9.89 -6.10 -6.97
N ARG A 40 -10.77 -5.10 -6.89
CA ARG A 40 -11.03 -4.37 -5.65
C ARG A 40 -12.47 -4.38 -5.20
N GLU A 41 -13.44 -4.28 -6.11
CA GLU A 41 -14.85 -4.23 -5.78
C GLU A 41 -15.28 -5.45 -4.95
N GLY A 42 -15.85 -5.20 -3.77
CA GLY A 42 -16.25 -6.23 -2.82
C GLY A 42 -15.11 -6.95 -2.10
N LYS A 43 -13.85 -6.52 -2.28
CA LYS A 43 -12.67 -7.13 -1.65
C LYS A 43 -12.08 -6.29 -0.51
N GLU A 44 -12.38 -5.00 -0.45
CA GLU A 44 -11.69 -4.10 0.48
C GLU A 44 -12.02 -4.35 1.95
N ALA A 45 -13.19 -4.92 2.26
CA ALA A 45 -13.48 -5.35 3.62
C ALA A 45 -12.51 -6.45 4.10
N GLN A 46 -12.18 -7.42 3.23
CA GLN A 46 -11.22 -8.47 3.56
C GLN A 46 -9.79 -7.93 3.67
N ILE A 47 -9.44 -6.92 2.85
CA ILE A 47 -8.16 -6.21 2.95
C ILE A 47 -8.08 -5.47 4.27
N TRP A 48 -9.15 -4.77 4.67
CA TRP A 48 -9.21 -4.07 5.95
C TRP A 48 -9.07 -5.02 7.15
N ASP A 49 -9.75 -6.15 7.14
CA ASP A 49 -9.62 -7.18 8.18
C ASP A 49 -8.18 -7.70 8.28
N ASP A 50 -7.51 -7.92 7.14
CA ASP A 50 -6.11 -8.35 7.10
C ASP A 50 -5.17 -7.28 7.67
N ILE A 51 -5.36 -6.00 7.30
CA ILE A 51 -4.60 -4.87 7.85
C ILE A 51 -4.79 -4.79 9.37
N GLN A 52 -6.03 -4.85 9.87
CA GLN A 52 -6.31 -4.79 11.31
C GLN A 52 -5.68 -5.96 12.08
N SER A 53 -5.64 -7.14 11.49
CA SER A 53 -5.02 -8.33 12.10
C SER A 53 -3.50 -8.18 12.28
N LYS A 54 -2.84 -7.34 11.47
CA LYS A 54 -1.40 -7.08 11.46
C LYS A 54 -1.03 -5.82 12.25
N VAL A 55 -1.80 -4.75 12.10
CA VAL A 55 -1.56 -3.45 12.74
C VAL A 55 -2.40 -3.35 14.02
N LEU A 56 -2.02 -4.10 15.04
CA LEU A 56 -2.78 -4.20 16.29
C LEU A 56 -3.01 -2.85 16.98
N THR A 57 -2.15 -1.87 16.73
CA THR A 57 -2.29 -0.50 17.24
C THR A 57 -3.50 0.25 16.68
N LEU A 58 -4.13 -0.23 15.60
CA LEU A 58 -5.42 0.29 15.11
C LEU A 58 -6.59 0.01 16.08
N SER A 59 -6.43 -0.93 17.03
CA SER A 59 -7.43 -1.19 18.06
C SER A 59 -7.31 -0.26 19.28
N MET A 60 -6.22 0.53 19.37
CA MET A 60 -5.97 1.43 20.50
C MET A 60 -6.89 2.64 20.47
N GLU A 61 -7.47 3.00 21.62
CA GLU A 61 -8.20 4.25 21.77
C GLU A 61 -7.24 5.45 21.75
N ASN A 62 -7.69 6.56 21.18
CA ASN A 62 -6.95 7.82 21.10
C ASN A 62 -5.58 7.71 20.40
N ALA A 63 -5.37 6.67 19.59
CA ALA A 63 -4.15 6.51 18.81
C ALA A 63 -4.05 7.61 17.72
N ARG A 64 -2.81 7.96 17.36
CA ARG A 64 -2.56 8.78 16.16
C ARG A 64 -2.17 7.85 15.02
N VAL A 65 -2.90 7.94 13.91
CA VAL A 65 -2.78 7.05 12.74
C VAL A 65 -2.36 7.86 11.52
N LEU A 66 -1.45 7.33 10.74
CA LEU A 66 -1.03 7.88 9.44
C LEU A 66 -1.40 6.90 8.33
N ASP A 67 -2.03 7.40 7.27
CA ASP A 67 -2.24 6.64 6.03
C ASP A 67 -1.55 7.38 4.88
N ILE A 68 -0.61 6.69 4.23
CA ILE A 68 0.21 7.20 3.13
C ILE A 68 -0.33 6.64 1.82
N GLY A 69 -0.83 7.53 0.96
CA GLY A 69 -1.47 7.17 -0.28
C GLY A 69 -2.81 6.45 -0.07
N PRO A 70 -3.74 6.97 0.76
CA PRO A 70 -5.02 6.32 1.03
C PRO A 70 -5.85 6.08 -0.23
N GLY A 71 -5.66 6.90 -1.26
CA GLY A 71 -6.54 6.91 -2.42
C GLY A 71 -7.96 7.32 -2.08
N CYS A 72 -8.94 6.83 -2.86
CA CYS A 72 -10.34 7.20 -2.68
C CYS A 72 -11.32 6.00 -2.79
N SER A 73 -10.81 4.77 -2.64
CA SER A 73 -11.62 3.54 -2.62
C SER A 73 -12.38 3.38 -1.28
N ASP A 74 -12.85 2.19 -0.95
CA ASP A 74 -13.58 1.97 0.31
C ASP A 74 -12.65 1.89 1.53
N LEU A 75 -11.37 1.58 1.33
CA LEU A 75 -10.41 1.34 2.41
C LEU A 75 -10.20 2.56 3.33
N PRO A 76 -9.95 3.79 2.82
CA PRO A 76 -9.84 4.97 3.68
C PRO A 76 -11.13 5.29 4.45
N PHE A 77 -12.32 4.97 3.92
CA PHE A 77 -13.58 5.15 4.65
C PHE A 77 -13.69 4.17 5.83
N MET A 78 -13.18 2.93 5.69
CA MET A 78 -13.14 1.96 6.78
C MET A 78 -12.17 2.41 7.87
N LEU A 79 -10.99 2.95 7.50
CA LEU A 79 -10.06 3.56 8.45
C LEU A 79 -10.70 4.73 9.20
N LEU A 80 -11.33 5.66 8.50
CA LEU A 80 -11.98 6.84 9.11
C LEU A 80 -13.11 6.43 10.06
N LYS A 81 -13.90 5.41 9.70
CA LYS A 81 -14.93 4.85 10.59
C LYS A 81 -14.32 4.23 11.86
N ASN A 82 -13.28 3.43 11.74
CA ASN A 82 -12.56 2.86 12.88
C ASN A 82 -12.01 3.97 13.79
N ALA A 83 -11.45 5.02 13.20
CA ALA A 83 -10.91 6.15 13.92
C ALA A 83 -11.97 6.91 14.72
N GLU A 84 -13.14 7.14 14.14
CA GLU A 84 -14.29 7.76 14.83
C GLU A 84 -14.73 6.92 16.03
N GLU A 85 -14.89 5.60 15.83
CA GLU A 85 -15.31 4.66 16.89
C GLU A 85 -14.30 4.57 18.04
N LYS A 86 -13.00 4.77 17.76
CA LYS A 86 -11.89 4.67 18.73
C LYS A 86 -11.38 6.02 19.26
N GLY A 87 -11.95 7.14 18.81
CA GLY A 87 -11.47 8.48 19.18
C GLY A 87 -10.06 8.78 18.67
N GLN A 88 -9.65 8.17 17.55
CA GLN A 88 -8.31 8.32 17.00
C GLN A 88 -8.18 9.61 16.18
N ASN A 89 -6.94 10.11 16.06
CA ASN A 89 -6.61 11.20 15.17
C ASN A 89 -5.90 10.64 13.94
N VAL A 90 -6.40 10.94 12.74
CA VAL A 90 -5.88 10.43 11.48
C VAL A 90 -5.19 11.55 10.70
N VAL A 91 -4.06 11.24 10.09
CA VAL A 91 -3.44 12.05 9.05
C VAL A 91 -3.46 11.25 7.75
N LEU A 92 -3.95 11.84 6.68
CA LEU A 92 -3.96 11.28 5.33
C LEU A 92 -3.00 12.08 4.46
N ILE A 93 -2.00 11.41 3.87
CA ILE A 93 -1.04 12.04 2.94
C ILE A 93 -1.27 11.50 1.54
N ASP A 94 -1.69 12.36 0.62
CA ASP A 94 -1.89 12.05 -0.80
C ASP A 94 -1.88 13.35 -1.63
N SER A 95 -2.16 13.28 -2.91
CA SER A 95 -2.44 14.44 -3.75
C SER A 95 -3.73 15.15 -3.30
N GLN A 96 -3.80 16.46 -3.51
CA GLN A 96 -5.00 17.23 -3.17
C GLN A 96 -6.25 16.69 -3.88
N GLU A 97 -6.08 16.21 -5.12
CA GLU A 97 -7.16 15.68 -5.94
C GLU A 97 -7.74 14.38 -5.36
N MET A 98 -6.88 13.49 -4.82
CA MET A 98 -7.32 12.29 -4.11
C MET A 98 -7.99 12.64 -2.78
N LEU A 99 -7.37 13.50 -1.99
CA LEU A 99 -7.90 13.93 -0.69
C LEU A 99 -9.26 14.64 -0.81
N ASN A 100 -9.52 15.33 -1.91
CA ASN A 100 -10.82 15.96 -2.18
C ASN A 100 -11.96 14.95 -2.42
N GLN A 101 -11.64 13.68 -2.71
CA GLN A 101 -12.64 12.61 -2.85
C GLN A 101 -13.11 12.06 -1.49
N LEU A 102 -12.41 12.38 -0.41
CA LEU A 102 -12.69 11.89 0.94
C LEU A 102 -13.44 12.93 1.77
N PRO A 103 -14.28 12.50 2.73
CA PRO A 103 -15.01 13.42 3.60
C PRO A 103 -14.07 14.16 4.57
N ASP A 104 -14.52 15.31 5.06
CA ASP A 104 -13.84 16.07 6.10
C ASP A 104 -14.38 15.69 7.48
N PHE A 105 -13.48 15.41 8.42
CA PHE A 105 -13.78 15.15 9.81
C PHE A 105 -12.85 15.97 10.71
N SER A 106 -13.33 16.40 11.87
CA SER A 106 -12.52 17.17 12.83
C SER A 106 -11.33 16.40 13.41
N PHE A 107 -11.36 15.08 13.36
CA PHE A 107 -10.30 14.17 13.80
C PHE A 107 -9.35 13.74 12.64
N CYS A 108 -9.57 14.21 11.42
CA CYS A 108 -8.80 13.83 10.24
C CYS A 108 -8.13 15.07 9.61
N GLU A 109 -6.80 15.07 9.63
CA GLU A 109 -5.97 16.02 8.91
C GLU A 109 -5.67 15.47 7.51
N LYS A 110 -5.90 16.29 6.47
CA LYS A 110 -5.53 15.99 5.09
C LYS A 110 -4.29 16.80 4.72
N PHE A 111 -3.18 16.14 4.47
CA PHE A 111 -1.91 16.76 4.11
C PHE A 111 -1.57 16.46 2.65
N SER A 112 -1.72 17.46 1.79
CA SER A 112 -1.42 17.32 0.35
C SER A 112 0.08 17.41 0.11
N ALA A 113 0.70 16.26 -0.17
CA ALA A 113 2.14 16.15 -0.43
C ALA A 113 2.49 14.80 -1.07
N MET A 114 3.59 14.76 -1.82
CA MET A 114 4.21 13.51 -2.27
C MET A 114 5.17 12.99 -1.19
N PHE A 115 4.78 11.89 -0.54
CA PHE A 115 5.61 11.24 0.48
C PHE A 115 6.69 10.35 -0.16
N PRO A 116 7.94 10.33 0.33
CA PRO A 116 8.52 11.14 1.41
C PRO A 116 9.16 12.45 0.92
N ASN A 117 9.17 12.71 -0.40
CA ASN A 117 9.96 13.79 -1.02
C ASN A 117 9.60 15.18 -0.50
N GLU A 118 8.30 15.46 -0.35
CA GLU A 118 7.77 16.78 0.05
C GLU A 118 7.46 16.85 1.55
N THR A 119 7.59 15.73 2.29
CA THR A 119 7.22 15.67 3.71
C THR A 119 8.40 15.72 4.68
N LYS A 120 9.61 15.95 4.21
CA LYS A 120 10.85 15.87 5.00
C LYS A 120 10.85 16.73 6.26
N GLN A 121 10.37 17.98 6.16
CA GLN A 121 10.28 18.88 7.31
C GLN A 121 9.13 18.46 8.24
N TRP A 122 7.98 18.13 7.66
CA TRP A 122 6.82 17.64 8.39
C TRP A 122 7.12 16.35 9.18
N SER A 123 7.90 15.42 8.59
CA SER A 123 8.30 14.17 9.27
C SER A 123 9.14 14.46 10.52
N LYS A 124 10.06 15.43 10.45
CA LYS A 124 10.86 15.85 11.62
C LYS A 124 10.00 16.44 12.74
N GLU A 125 8.99 17.25 12.38
CA GLU A 125 8.05 17.86 13.32
C GLU A 125 7.11 16.84 13.96
N ASN A 126 6.86 15.72 13.28
CA ASN A 126 6.01 14.61 13.71
C ASN A 126 6.79 13.36 14.14
N LYS A 127 8.06 13.51 14.51
CA LYS A 127 8.90 12.43 15.00
C LYS A 127 8.28 11.71 16.18
N ASN A 128 8.27 10.36 16.13
CA ASN A 128 7.70 9.51 17.17
C ASN A 128 6.20 9.78 17.47
N ALA A 129 5.44 10.21 16.50
CA ALA A 129 4.07 10.67 16.73
C ALA A 129 2.99 9.62 16.42
N PHE A 130 3.27 8.64 15.56
CA PHE A 130 2.23 7.74 15.05
C PHE A 130 2.29 6.35 15.69
N HIS A 131 1.17 5.92 16.25
CA HIS A 131 1.00 4.57 16.83
C HIS A 131 0.72 3.52 15.74
N ALA A 132 0.08 3.94 14.65
CA ALA A 132 -0.15 3.12 13.46
C ALA A 132 0.21 3.90 12.20
N ILE A 133 0.92 3.27 11.26
CA ILE A 133 1.17 3.81 9.92
C ILE A 133 0.75 2.76 8.90
N ILE A 134 -0.02 3.17 7.90
CA ILE A 134 -0.46 2.32 6.79
C ILE A 134 0.11 2.92 5.50
N CYS A 135 0.67 2.06 4.64
CA CYS A 135 1.00 2.37 3.25
C CYS A 135 0.63 1.13 2.42
N TYR A 136 -0.58 1.08 1.89
CA TYR A 136 -1.13 -0.13 1.28
C TYR A 136 -1.35 0.04 -0.22
N SER A 137 -0.74 -0.83 -1.03
CA SER A 137 -0.78 -0.80 -2.51
C SER A 137 -0.16 0.46 -3.16
N VAL A 138 0.71 1.18 -2.47
CA VAL A 138 1.28 2.47 -2.91
C VAL A 138 2.80 2.44 -3.00
N PHE A 139 3.47 1.69 -2.13
CA PHE A 139 4.93 1.72 -1.99
C PHE A 139 5.68 1.49 -3.31
N HIS A 140 5.18 0.63 -4.18
CA HIS A 140 5.79 0.36 -5.48
C HIS A 140 5.80 1.58 -6.44
N TYR A 141 4.85 2.51 -6.30
CA TYR A 141 4.89 3.79 -7.02
C TYR A 141 5.89 4.75 -6.38
N ILE A 142 5.88 4.83 -5.03
CA ILE A 142 6.84 5.66 -4.28
C ILE A 142 8.28 5.24 -4.61
N ALA A 143 8.57 3.95 -4.71
CA ALA A 143 9.91 3.44 -5.00
C ALA A 143 10.42 3.77 -6.42
N VAL A 144 9.53 4.12 -7.35
CA VAL A 144 9.91 4.60 -8.70
C VAL A 144 10.26 6.09 -8.68
N GLU A 145 9.57 6.88 -7.87
CA GLU A 145 9.66 8.35 -7.86
C GLU A 145 10.53 8.90 -6.70
N SER A 146 10.92 8.02 -5.77
CA SER A 146 11.71 8.38 -4.59
C SER A 146 12.71 7.28 -4.21
N SER A 147 13.58 7.58 -3.22
CA SER A 147 14.48 6.59 -2.64
C SER A 147 13.75 5.72 -1.62
N VAL A 148 13.97 4.41 -1.74
CA VAL A 148 13.48 3.41 -0.77
C VAL A 148 14.07 3.68 0.62
N GLU A 149 15.34 4.07 0.68
CA GLU A 149 16.04 4.42 1.92
C GLU A 149 15.33 5.59 2.62
N LEU A 150 15.07 6.67 1.88
CA LEU A 150 14.40 7.86 2.43
C LEU A 150 12.99 7.52 2.93
N PHE A 151 12.27 6.64 2.23
CA PHE A 151 10.95 6.15 2.66
C PHE A 151 11.07 5.39 3.98
N VAL A 152 11.97 4.40 4.07
CA VAL A 152 12.15 3.57 5.28
C VAL A 152 12.58 4.43 6.47
N GLU A 153 13.56 5.32 6.29
CA GLU A 153 13.99 6.26 7.32
C GLU A 153 12.84 7.12 7.83
N SER A 154 12.02 7.67 6.91
CA SER A 154 10.86 8.49 7.27
C SER A 154 9.83 7.72 8.09
N ILE A 155 9.51 6.48 7.70
CA ILE A 155 8.59 5.62 8.48
C ILE A 155 9.16 5.33 9.87
N CYS A 156 10.44 4.97 9.98
CA CYS A 156 11.10 4.69 11.25
C CYS A 156 11.14 5.92 12.18
N GLU A 157 11.33 7.12 11.60
CA GLU A 157 11.32 8.37 12.35
C GLU A 157 9.91 8.72 12.88
N LEU A 158 8.88 8.54 12.06
CA LEU A 158 7.48 8.86 12.37
C LEU A 158 6.86 7.93 13.42
N LEU A 159 7.27 6.64 13.44
CA LEU A 159 6.73 5.65 14.37
C LEU A 159 6.98 6.04 15.83
N ALA A 160 5.90 6.05 16.63
CA ALA A 160 5.97 6.19 18.08
C ALA A 160 6.59 4.94 18.74
N PRO A 161 7.18 5.05 19.93
CA PRO A 161 7.53 3.87 20.74
C PRO A 161 6.30 2.97 20.97
N GLY A 162 6.41 1.68 20.65
CA GLY A 162 5.30 0.72 20.62
C GLY A 162 4.40 0.81 19.38
N GLY A 163 4.75 1.65 18.41
CA GLY A 163 4.01 1.82 17.16
C GLY A 163 4.28 0.70 16.15
N ILE A 164 3.34 0.51 15.24
CA ILE A 164 3.39 -0.49 14.17
C ILE A 164 3.13 0.20 12.83
N ALA A 165 3.97 -0.08 11.82
CA ALA A 165 3.70 0.32 10.44
C ALA A 165 3.54 -0.89 9.53
N LEU A 166 2.61 -0.81 8.58
CA LEU A 166 2.39 -1.81 7.53
C LEU A 166 2.66 -1.18 6.17
N ILE A 167 3.63 -1.75 5.47
CA ILE A 167 3.85 -1.51 4.03
C ILE A 167 3.25 -2.73 3.34
N GLY A 168 2.04 -2.58 2.82
CA GLY A 168 1.25 -3.71 2.34
C GLY A 168 1.11 -3.76 0.82
N ASP A 169 0.79 -4.95 0.34
CA ASP A 169 0.51 -5.25 -1.07
C ASP A 169 1.69 -4.96 -2.00
N ILE A 170 2.91 -5.34 -1.57
CA ILE A 170 4.16 -5.13 -2.31
C ILE A 170 4.29 -6.21 -3.39
N PRO A 171 4.40 -5.83 -4.69
CA PRO A 171 4.62 -6.80 -5.76
C PRO A 171 6.03 -7.42 -5.65
N ASN A 172 6.10 -8.74 -5.43
CA ASN A 172 7.37 -9.47 -5.38
C ASN A 172 7.47 -10.42 -6.58
N VAL A 173 8.38 -10.11 -7.50
CA VAL A 173 8.61 -10.91 -8.72
C VAL A 173 9.17 -12.29 -8.42
N SER A 174 10.00 -12.44 -7.39
CA SER A 174 10.53 -13.74 -6.97
C SER A 174 9.41 -14.64 -6.41
N LYS A 175 8.51 -14.09 -5.58
CA LYS A 175 7.33 -14.81 -5.09
C LYS A 175 6.38 -15.17 -6.23
N ARG A 176 6.11 -14.22 -7.15
CA ARG A 176 5.32 -14.47 -8.36
C ARG A 176 5.88 -15.63 -9.17
N ASN A 177 7.19 -15.64 -9.43
CA ASN A 177 7.83 -16.66 -10.23
C ASN A 177 7.83 -18.02 -9.51
N ARG A 178 8.04 -18.08 -8.19
CA ARG A 178 7.89 -19.31 -7.40
C ARG A 178 6.48 -19.89 -7.52
N PHE A 179 5.45 -19.05 -7.37
CA PHE A 179 4.07 -19.49 -7.49
C PHE A 179 3.76 -20.03 -8.89
N PHE A 180 4.05 -19.27 -9.94
CA PHE A 180 3.73 -19.66 -11.31
C PHE A 180 4.61 -20.80 -11.85
N SER A 181 5.73 -21.15 -11.19
CA SER A 181 6.53 -22.33 -11.49
C SER A 181 5.97 -23.60 -10.84
N SER A 182 5.02 -23.51 -9.93
CA SER A 182 4.37 -24.64 -9.28
C SER A 182 3.20 -25.19 -10.11
N GLU A 183 2.81 -26.43 -9.86
CA GLU A 183 1.63 -27.04 -10.48
C GLU A 183 0.35 -26.24 -10.19
N GLU A 184 0.20 -25.75 -8.94
CA GLU A 184 -0.91 -24.88 -8.54
C GLU A 184 -0.94 -23.57 -9.35
N GLY A 185 0.21 -22.94 -9.53
CA GLY A 185 0.33 -21.69 -10.30
C GLY A 185 0.04 -21.88 -11.79
N VAL A 186 0.49 -22.98 -12.39
CA VAL A 186 0.16 -23.33 -13.77
C VAL A 186 -1.36 -23.54 -13.91
N GLN A 187 -1.97 -24.32 -13.00
CA GLN A 187 -3.41 -24.55 -13.01
C GLN A 187 -4.22 -23.26 -12.81
N PHE A 188 -3.77 -22.39 -11.88
CA PHE A 188 -4.34 -21.06 -11.68
C PHE A 188 -4.30 -20.22 -12.97
N HIS A 189 -3.16 -20.22 -13.67
CA HIS A 189 -3.01 -19.50 -14.94
C HIS A 189 -3.94 -20.06 -16.01
N GLN A 190 -3.99 -21.38 -16.18
CA GLN A 190 -4.84 -22.06 -17.17
C GLN A 190 -6.34 -21.83 -16.92
N ASN A 191 -6.77 -21.76 -15.67
CA ASN A 191 -8.16 -21.45 -15.31
C ASN A 191 -8.57 -20.03 -15.75
N ASN A 192 -7.64 -19.11 -15.82
CA ASN A 192 -7.90 -17.70 -16.20
C ASN A 192 -7.65 -17.40 -17.68
N HIS A 193 -6.75 -18.16 -18.34
CA HIS A 193 -6.28 -17.84 -19.71
C HIS A 193 -6.49 -19.00 -20.70
N GLY A 194 -7.07 -20.13 -20.24
CA GLY A 194 -7.34 -21.30 -21.06
C GLY A 194 -6.32 -22.43 -20.89
N PRO A 195 -6.72 -23.69 -21.19
CA PRO A 195 -5.99 -24.91 -20.82
C PRO A 195 -4.62 -25.07 -21.51
N ASN A 196 -4.41 -24.40 -22.62
CA ASN A 196 -3.15 -24.44 -23.38
C ASN A 196 -2.25 -23.23 -23.12
N SER A 197 -2.61 -22.35 -22.17
CA SER A 197 -1.82 -21.20 -21.80
C SER A 197 -0.88 -21.55 -20.63
N PHE A 198 0.36 -21.07 -20.69
CA PHE A 198 1.35 -21.26 -19.64
C PHE A 198 1.85 -19.90 -19.14
N PRO A 199 2.11 -19.77 -17.84
CA PRO A 199 2.64 -18.53 -17.30
C PRO A 199 4.06 -18.27 -17.80
N GLU A 200 4.34 -17.02 -18.13
CA GLU A 200 5.69 -16.57 -18.42
C GLU A 200 6.48 -16.40 -17.12
N ILE A 201 7.63 -17.08 -17.02
CA ILE A 201 8.53 -17.04 -15.87
C ILE A 201 9.84 -16.42 -16.31
N ASN A 202 10.18 -15.28 -15.73
CA ASN A 202 11.47 -14.63 -15.97
C ASN A 202 12.14 -14.24 -14.64
N TRP A 203 13.19 -14.99 -14.27
CA TRP A 203 13.92 -14.80 -13.01
C TRP A 203 14.91 -13.62 -13.07
N ASN A 204 15.22 -13.14 -14.26
CA ASN A 204 16.28 -12.15 -14.48
C ASN A 204 15.74 -10.75 -14.75
N GLU A 205 14.43 -10.57 -14.86
CA GLU A 205 13.82 -9.30 -15.17
C GLU A 205 12.98 -8.79 -14.00
N LYS A 206 13.18 -7.52 -13.67
CA LYS A 206 12.40 -6.75 -12.73
C LYS A 206 12.04 -5.42 -13.39
N LYS A 207 10.75 -5.11 -13.46
CA LYS A 207 10.25 -3.83 -13.97
C LYS A 207 10.33 -2.75 -12.88
N PRO A 208 10.36 -1.46 -13.26
CA PRO A 208 10.20 -0.38 -12.29
C PRO A 208 8.97 -0.61 -11.40
N GLY A 209 9.11 -0.41 -10.10
CA GLY A 209 8.03 -0.67 -9.13
C GLY A 209 7.84 -2.13 -8.72
N GLU A 210 8.53 -3.09 -9.34
CA GLU A 210 8.57 -4.47 -8.87
C GLU A 210 9.75 -4.68 -7.92
N PHE A 211 9.54 -5.51 -6.90
CA PHE A 211 10.56 -5.92 -5.93
C PHE A 211 10.88 -7.39 -6.13
N ASN A 212 12.10 -7.77 -5.76
CA ASN A 212 12.50 -9.17 -5.61
C ASN A 212 12.82 -9.47 -4.13
N ASP A 213 13.22 -10.70 -3.82
CA ASP A 213 13.56 -11.08 -2.44
C ASP A 213 14.72 -10.26 -1.86
N ASP A 214 15.73 -9.91 -2.67
CA ASP A 214 16.87 -9.09 -2.21
C ASP A 214 16.44 -7.68 -1.83
N ASP A 215 15.52 -7.07 -2.60
CA ASP A 215 14.94 -5.76 -2.26
C ASP A 215 14.18 -5.83 -0.93
N VAL A 216 13.36 -6.87 -0.75
CA VAL A 216 12.59 -7.09 0.49
C VAL A 216 13.53 -7.23 1.68
N PHE A 217 14.58 -8.06 1.58
CA PHE A 217 15.56 -8.21 2.64
C PHE A 217 16.35 -6.93 2.91
N SER A 218 16.64 -6.14 1.88
CA SER A 218 17.27 -4.82 2.03
C SER A 218 16.38 -3.86 2.82
N ILE A 219 15.08 -3.82 2.58
CA ILE A 219 14.12 -3.02 3.34
C ILE A 219 14.11 -3.43 4.82
N LEU A 220 14.05 -4.74 5.10
CA LEU A 220 14.11 -5.23 6.48
C LEU A 220 15.41 -4.82 7.18
N LYS A 221 16.53 -4.93 6.48
CA LYS A 221 17.85 -4.54 7.01
C LYS A 221 17.88 -3.05 7.33
N MET A 222 17.46 -2.20 6.39
CA MET A 222 17.40 -0.74 6.59
C MET A 222 16.55 -0.35 7.80
N ALA A 223 15.36 -0.95 7.96
CA ALA A 223 14.51 -0.68 9.12
C ALA A 223 15.19 -1.06 10.45
N ARG A 224 15.86 -2.21 10.51
CA ARG A 224 16.59 -2.68 11.70
C ARG A 224 17.80 -1.81 12.01
N GLU A 225 18.52 -1.33 11.01
CA GLU A 225 19.61 -0.36 11.17
C GLU A 225 19.10 0.99 11.72
N ASN A 226 17.83 1.32 11.48
CA ASN A 226 17.14 2.48 12.06
C ASN A 226 16.45 2.18 13.42
N GLY A 227 16.76 1.04 14.05
CA GLY A 227 16.27 0.69 15.39
C GLY A 227 14.81 0.24 15.45
N VAL A 228 14.27 -0.24 14.34
CA VAL A 228 12.89 -0.75 14.22
C VAL A 228 12.93 -2.21 13.81
N GLU A 229 12.20 -3.10 14.51
CA GLU A 229 12.05 -4.47 14.06
C GLU A 229 11.23 -4.54 12.78
N ALA A 230 11.63 -5.43 11.87
CA ALA A 230 10.98 -5.57 10.58
C ALA A 230 10.79 -7.05 10.21
N PHE A 231 9.60 -7.36 9.67
CA PHE A 231 9.16 -8.71 9.35
C PHE A 231 8.45 -8.75 8.00
N VAL A 232 8.67 -9.81 7.22
CA VAL A 232 7.81 -10.14 6.07
C VAL A 232 6.62 -10.94 6.58
N LEU A 233 5.42 -10.53 6.23
CA LEU A 233 4.18 -11.23 6.57
C LEU A 233 3.48 -11.71 5.30
N PRO A 234 2.88 -12.91 5.32
CA PRO A 234 2.02 -13.34 4.23
C PRO A 234 0.72 -12.52 4.22
N GLN A 235 0.17 -12.30 3.04
CA GLN A 235 -1.21 -11.87 2.91
C GLN A 235 -2.17 -13.05 3.11
N ASN A 236 -3.40 -12.76 3.56
CA ASN A 236 -4.45 -13.77 3.57
C ASN A 236 -4.66 -14.30 2.14
N ASN A 237 -4.71 -15.62 1.97
CA ASN A 237 -4.83 -16.26 0.67
C ASN A 237 -6.12 -15.90 -0.10
N ALA A 238 -7.13 -15.38 0.59
CA ALA A 238 -8.36 -14.88 -0.02
C ALA A 238 -8.21 -13.49 -0.67
N LEU A 239 -7.09 -12.78 -0.40
CA LEU A 239 -6.85 -11.46 -0.97
C LEU A 239 -6.44 -11.53 -2.43
N PRO A 240 -6.83 -10.53 -3.24
CA PRO A 240 -6.39 -10.43 -4.61
C PRO A 240 -4.86 -10.42 -4.71
N MET A 241 -4.32 -11.25 -5.58
CA MET A 241 -2.86 -11.33 -5.82
C MET A 241 -1.97 -11.75 -4.62
N ALA A 242 -2.52 -12.30 -3.52
CA ALA A 242 -1.77 -12.77 -2.37
C ALA A 242 -0.63 -13.77 -2.72
N ASN A 243 -0.80 -14.50 -3.83
CA ASN A 243 0.18 -15.44 -4.36
C ASN A 243 1.44 -14.77 -4.98
N ARG A 244 1.45 -13.44 -5.12
CA ARG A 244 2.55 -12.65 -5.73
C ARG A 244 2.82 -11.32 -5.04
N ARG A 245 2.15 -11.06 -3.92
CA ARG A 245 2.29 -9.85 -3.10
C ARG A 245 2.73 -10.22 -1.69
N GLU A 246 3.43 -9.33 -1.04
CA GLU A 246 3.91 -9.46 0.34
C GLU A 246 3.63 -8.20 1.13
N ASP A 247 3.60 -8.38 2.44
CA ASP A 247 3.49 -7.27 3.39
C ASP A 247 4.76 -7.21 4.25
N ILE A 248 5.22 -6.01 4.54
CA ILE A 248 6.31 -5.76 5.48
C ILE A 248 5.74 -5.02 6.68
N LEU A 249 5.98 -5.56 7.88
CA LEU A 249 5.58 -4.98 9.13
C LEU A 249 6.80 -4.40 9.85
N PHE A 250 6.70 -3.14 10.29
CA PHE A 250 7.67 -2.50 11.16
C PHE A 250 7.09 -2.37 12.57
N VAL A 251 7.90 -2.67 13.58
CA VAL A 251 7.51 -2.57 14.99
C VAL A 251 8.59 -1.83 15.76
N LYS A 252 8.25 -0.70 16.35
CA LYS A 252 9.16 0.07 17.18
C LYS A 252 8.98 -0.31 18.65
N HIS A 253 10.06 -0.69 19.31
CA HIS A 253 9.99 -1.00 20.75
C HIS A 253 9.63 0.23 21.60
N LYS A 254 9.06 -0.02 22.81
CA LYS A 254 8.73 1.02 23.78
C LYS A 254 9.98 1.58 24.43
#